data_1ec5dbc3375346205a3fadf372554609
#
_entry.id   1ec5dbc3375346205a3fadf372554609
#
_cell.length_a   1.000
_cell.length_b   1.000
_cell.length_c   1.000
_cell.angle_alpha   90.00
_cell.angle_beta   90.00
_cell.angle_gamma   90.00
#
_symmetry.space_group_name_H-M   'P 1'
#
loop_
_entity.id
_entity.type
_entity.pdbx_description
1 polymer ?
#
loop_
_entity_poly.entity_id
_entity_poly.type
_entity_poly.pdbx_seq_one_letter_code
_entity_poly.pdbx_strand_id
1 'polypeptide(L)'
;MTTEKKGCLAFAVCGSFCTLEDALGAAQALTAQGWTLLPVMSFAAQLDTRFGTGESWRQRLQAVTGQPVLDTLQAVEPLGSRRLAQALVVAPCTGATLARLAAGLSDTPVTLAAKSLLRVGSPVVLAVSTNDGLGASGENMARLCQRKHYYFVPYGQDDPFAKPQSLKADLALLPAAVDAALRGEQLQPVLLGQRMKM
;
A
#
# COMPACT_ATOMS: atom_id res chain seq x y z
N MET A 1 5.08 -14.02 -25.29
CA MET A 1 4.26 -12.82 -25.43
C MET A 1 4.92 -11.71 -24.63
N THR A 2 5.46 -10.69 -25.27
CA THR A 2 6.04 -9.52 -24.58
C THR A 2 4.90 -8.73 -23.97
N THR A 3 4.82 -8.73 -22.64
CA THR A 3 3.85 -7.92 -21.90
C THR A 3 4.13 -6.44 -22.20
N GLU A 4 3.13 -5.72 -22.68
CA GLU A 4 3.24 -4.29 -22.95
C GLU A 4 3.59 -3.54 -21.65
N LYS A 5 4.58 -2.63 -21.70
CA LYS A 5 5.00 -1.86 -20.52
C LYS A 5 3.92 -0.84 -20.15
N LYS A 6 3.28 -1.01 -19.00
CA LYS A 6 2.23 -0.10 -18.49
C LYS A 6 2.78 1.21 -17.89
N GLY A 7 4.02 1.22 -17.39
CA GLY A 7 4.61 2.37 -16.71
C GLY A 7 5.25 2.00 -15.36
N CYS A 8 5.34 2.96 -14.44
CA CYS A 8 6.02 2.81 -13.16
C CYS A 8 5.10 3.16 -11.98
N LEU A 9 5.11 2.33 -10.95
CA LEU A 9 4.43 2.54 -9.66
C LEU A 9 5.47 2.57 -8.54
N ALA A 10 5.30 3.43 -7.54
CA ALA A 10 5.96 3.27 -6.25
C ALA A 10 5.17 2.25 -5.42
N PHE A 11 5.83 1.19 -4.95
CA PHE A 11 5.22 0.12 -4.16
C PHE A 11 5.79 0.11 -2.75
N ALA A 12 4.99 0.56 -1.79
CA ALA A 12 5.41 0.76 -0.42
C ALA A 12 4.91 -0.35 0.51
N VAL A 13 5.81 -0.87 1.35
CA VAL A 13 5.48 -1.82 2.42
C VAL A 13 5.61 -1.19 3.79
N CYS A 14 4.63 -1.50 4.68
CA CYS A 14 4.62 -1.07 6.07
C CYS A 14 4.71 -2.28 7.01
N GLY A 15 4.87 -2.03 8.31
CA GLY A 15 5.12 -3.04 9.34
C GLY A 15 3.91 -3.91 9.73
N SER A 16 3.05 -4.30 8.80
CA SER A 16 2.07 -5.37 9.01
C SER A 16 2.69 -6.71 8.59
N PHE A 17 3.55 -7.25 9.45
CA PHE A 17 4.47 -8.34 9.12
C PHE A 17 3.78 -9.63 8.68
N CYS A 18 2.59 -9.94 9.25
CA CYS A 18 1.82 -11.12 8.86
C CYS A 18 1.22 -11.06 7.45
N THR A 19 1.21 -9.87 6.83
CA THR A 19 0.66 -9.66 5.48
C THR A 19 1.74 -9.31 4.43
N LEU A 20 3.02 -9.26 4.82
CA LEU A 20 4.12 -8.95 3.89
C LEU A 20 4.26 -10.00 2.80
N GLU A 21 4.02 -11.27 3.10
CA GLU A 21 4.04 -12.35 2.11
C GLU A 21 2.98 -12.14 1.03
N ASP A 22 1.75 -11.87 1.44
CA ASP A 22 0.64 -11.57 0.52
C ASP A 22 0.94 -10.32 -0.32
N ALA A 23 1.59 -9.32 0.28
CA ALA A 23 1.98 -8.08 -0.41
C ALA A 23 3.07 -8.33 -1.48
N LEU A 24 4.02 -9.22 -1.23
CA LEU A 24 4.99 -9.65 -2.25
C LEU A 24 4.30 -10.37 -3.41
N GLY A 25 3.33 -11.24 -3.14
CA GLY A 25 2.51 -11.87 -4.17
C GLY A 25 1.74 -10.84 -5.02
N ALA A 26 1.19 -9.80 -4.39
CA ALA A 26 0.53 -8.70 -5.09
C ALA A 26 1.51 -7.86 -5.93
N ALA A 27 2.74 -7.63 -5.45
CA ALA A 27 3.79 -6.99 -6.24
C ALA A 27 4.17 -7.82 -7.47
N GLN A 28 4.30 -9.15 -7.32
CA GLN A 28 4.53 -10.06 -8.46
C GLN A 28 3.40 -10.00 -9.48
N ALA A 29 2.15 -9.93 -9.04
CA ALA A 29 1.00 -9.81 -9.93
C ALA A 29 1.03 -8.50 -10.74
N LEU A 30 1.43 -7.39 -10.13
CA LEU A 30 1.61 -6.12 -10.83
C LEU A 30 2.76 -6.17 -11.85
N THR A 31 3.92 -6.75 -11.48
CA THR A 31 5.05 -6.91 -12.41
C THR A 31 4.70 -7.81 -13.59
N ALA A 32 3.95 -8.89 -13.34
CA ALA A 32 3.45 -9.78 -14.40
C ALA A 32 2.50 -9.07 -15.38
N GLN A 33 1.82 -8.00 -14.95
CA GLN A 33 0.97 -7.16 -15.80
C GLN A 33 1.75 -6.07 -16.56
N GLY A 34 3.07 -6.02 -16.45
CA GLY A 34 3.92 -5.06 -17.17
C GLY A 34 4.23 -3.78 -16.39
N TRP A 35 3.89 -3.69 -15.09
CA TRP A 35 4.30 -2.57 -14.26
C TRP A 35 5.74 -2.68 -13.82
N THR A 36 6.49 -1.60 -13.90
CA THR A 36 7.77 -1.43 -13.18
C THR A 36 7.45 -0.96 -11.77
N LEU A 37 8.04 -1.58 -10.75
CA LEU A 37 7.81 -1.18 -9.35
C LEU A 37 9.08 -0.58 -8.76
N LEU A 38 8.97 0.61 -8.15
CA LEU A 38 9.98 1.21 -7.28
C LEU A 38 9.62 0.87 -5.83
N PRO A 39 10.32 -0.09 -5.19
CA PRO A 39 9.98 -0.53 -3.85
C PRO A 39 10.34 0.54 -2.81
N VAL A 40 9.38 0.84 -1.92
CA VAL A 40 9.56 1.75 -0.78
C VAL A 40 9.35 0.95 0.50
N MET A 41 10.20 1.17 1.51
CA MET A 41 10.11 0.43 2.77
C MET A 41 9.98 1.41 3.95
N SER A 42 8.94 1.25 4.78
CA SER A 42 8.80 2.06 5.99
C SER A 42 9.86 1.70 7.03
N PHE A 43 10.17 2.61 7.96
CA PHE A 43 11.11 2.32 9.06
C PHE A 43 10.68 1.09 9.89
N ALA A 44 9.37 0.94 10.16
CA ALA A 44 8.87 -0.22 10.89
C ALA A 44 9.09 -1.55 10.13
N ALA A 45 8.99 -1.54 8.80
CA ALA A 45 9.19 -2.75 8.00
C ALA A 45 10.67 -3.19 7.93
N GLN A 46 11.61 -2.33 8.33
CA GLN A 46 13.05 -2.64 8.40
C GLN A 46 13.44 -3.36 9.70
N LEU A 47 12.52 -3.50 10.64
CA LEU A 47 12.78 -4.14 11.93
C LEU A 47 12.77 -5.67 11.80
N ASP A 48 13.63 -6.32 12.59
CA ASP A 48 13.61 -7.76 12.73
C ASP A 48 12.43 -8.20 13.59
N THR A 49 11.75 -9.23 13.16
CA THR A 49 10.56 -9.78 13.84
C THR A 49 10.52 -11.30 13.73
N ARG A 50 9.58 -11.93 14.41
CA ARG A 50 9.33 -13.37 14.28
C ARG A 50 8.94 -13.81 12.86
N PHE A 51 8.57 -12.89 11.98
CA PHE A 51 8.17 -13.16 10.59
C PHE A 51 9.33 -13.02 9.60
N GLY A 52 10.50 -12.61 10.06
CA GLY A 52 11.70 -12.42 9.27
C GLY A 52 12.47 -11.17 9.67
N THR A 53 13.68 -11.05 9.15
CA THR A 53 14.51 -9.86 9.34
C THR A 53 14.14 -8.77 8.34
N GLY A 54 14.34 -7.50 8.71
CA GLY A 54 14.15 -6.37 7.79
C GLY A 54 14.97 -6.53 6.52
N GLU A 55 16.20 -7.06 6.64
CA GLU A 55 17.07 -7.32 5.50
C GLU A 55 16.52 -8.42 4.57
N SER A 56 15.94 -9.50 5.13
CA SER A 56 15.31 -10.54 4.31
C SER A 56 14.14 -10.02 3.49
N TRP A 57 13.31 -9.13 4.07
CA TRP A 57 12.20 -8.49 3.36
C TRP A 57 12.70 -7.54 2.28
N ARG A 58 13.77 -6.79 2.56
CA ARG A 58 14.44 -5.94 1.56
C ARG A 58 14.90 -6.73 0.35
N GLN A 59 15.63 -7.82 0.57
CA GLN A 59 16.15 -8.67 -0.51
C GLN A 59 15.02 -9.28 -1.35
N ARG A 60 13.93 -9.71 -0.71
CA ARG A 60 12.78 -10.26 -1.40
C ARG A 60 12.03 -9.21 -2.24
N LEU A 61 11.88 -7.98 -1.73
CA LEU A 61 11.33 -6.87 -2.50
C LEU A 61 12.21 -6.56 -3.72
N GLN A 62 13.53 -6.52 -3.55
CA GLN A 62 14.47 -6.33 -4.65
C GLN A 62 14.38 -7.45 -5.69
N ALA A 63 14.26 -8.70 -5.25
CA ALA A 63 14.14 -9.85 -6.15
C ALA A 63 12.84 -9.78 -7.00
N VAL A 64 11.72 -9.33 -6.41
CA VAL A 64 10.45 -9.19 -7.12
C VAL A 64 10.46 -8.00 -8.07
N THR A 65 11.05 -6.87 -7.69
CA THR A 65 10.95 -5.62 -8.45
C THR A 65 12.12 -5.38 -9.39
N GLY A 66 13.25 -6.06 -9.17
CA GLY A 66 14.50 -5.79 -9.88
C GLY A 66 15.08 -4.39 -9.62
N GLN A 67 14.62 -3.70 -8.57
CA GLN A 67 14.99 -2.32 -8.24
C GLN A 67 15.50 -2.21 -6.80
N PRO A 68 16.41 -1.26 -6.51
CA PRO A 68 16.86 -0.99 -5.14
C PRO A 68 15.70 -0.46 -4.29
N VAL A 69 15.66 -0.85 -3.01
CA VAL A 69 14.63 -0.40 -2.07
C VAL A 69 14.90 1.05 -1.63
N LEU A 70 13.89 1.90 -1.74
CA LEU A 70 13.88 3.29 -1.26
C LEU A 70 13.37 3.30 0.20
N ASP A 71 14.26 3.46 1.16
CA ASP A 71 13.97 3.31 2.58
C ASP A 71 14.38 4.50 3.45
N THR A 72 14.83 5.57 2.81
CA THR A 72 15.16 6.85 3.46
C THR A 72 14.29 7.98 2.93
N LEU A 73 14.21 9.08 3.68
CA LEU A 73 13.48 10.28 3.24
C LEU A 73 14.08 10.86 1.96
N GLN A 74 15.41 10.89 1.87
CA GLN A 74 16.13 11.40 0.71
C GLN A 74 15.87 10.57 -0.55
N ALA A 75 15.78 9.26 -0.42
CA ALA A 75 15.56 8.36 -1.56
C ALA A 75 14.17 8.52 -2.19
N VAL A 76 13.14 8.84 -1.38
CA VAL A 76 11.75 8.95 -1.86
C VAL A 76 11.34 10.36 -2.28
N GLU A 77 12.07 11.40 -1.84
CA GLU A 77 11.76 12.79 -2.17
C GLU A 77 11.59 13.03 -3.68
N PRO A 78 12.46 12.48 -4.56
CA PRO A 78 12.38 12.72 -5.99
C PRO A 78 11.19 12.07 -6.71
N LEU A 79 10.44 11.15 -6.06
CA LEU A 79 9.37 10.38 -6.72
C LEU A 79 8.35 11.27 -7.44
N GLY A 80 7.90 12.35 -6.80
CA GLY A 80 6.95 13.30 -7.40
C GLY A 80 7.63 14.35 -8.26
N SER A 81 8.69 15.01 -7.75
CA SER A 81 9.37 16.13 -8.42
C SER A 81 9.92 15.72 -9.79
N ARG A 82 10.40 14.50 -9.93
CA ARG A 82 10.91 13.92 -11.19
C ARG A 82 9.88 13.04 -11.91
N ARG A 83 8.64 12.93 -11.40
CA ARG A 83 7.58 12.09 -11.96
C ARG A 83 8.03 10.64 -12.22
N LEU A 84 8.74 10.05 -11.24
CA LEU A 84 9.31 8.70 -11.37
C LEU A 84 8.26 7.60 -11.27
N ALA A 85 7.09 7.87 -10.69
CA ALA A 85 6.00 6.94 -10.58
C ALA A 85 4.65 7.62 -10.86
N GLN A 86 3.71 6.88 -11.46
CA GLN A 86 2.36 7.34 -11.79
C GLN A 86 1.41 7.29 -10.59
N ALA A 87 1.65 6.37 -9.65
CA ALA A 87 0.89 6.21 -8.42
C ALA A 87 1.78 5.67 -7.31
N LEU A 88 1.34 5.85 -6.05
CA LEU A 88 1.85 5.12 -4.90
C LEU A 88 0.87 4.02 -4.51
N VAL A 89 1.35 2.80 -4.39
CA VAL A 89 0.66 1.68 -3.76
C VAL A 89 1.24 1.49 -2.36
N VAL A 90 0.42 1.46 -1.32
CA VAL A 90 0.83 1.14 0.06
C VAL A 90 0.19 -0.19 0.45
N ALA A 91 0.95 -1.25 0.35
CA ALA A 91 0.51 -2.63 0.59
C ALA A 91 1.59 -3.45 1.34
N PRO A 92 1.34 -3.80 2.61
CA PRO A 92 0.18 -3.45 3.44
C PRO A 92 0.26 -2.03 4.00
N CYS A 93 -0.90 -1.39 4.24
CA CYS A 93 -1.01 -0.10 4.92
C CYS A 93 -1.48 -0.28 6.37
N THR A 94 -0.61 0.03 7.33
CA THR A 94 -0.91 -0.11 8.78
C THR A 94 -1.72 1.06 9.33
N GLY A 95 -2.38 0.87 10.49
CA GLY A 95 -3.07 1.94 11.22
C GLY A 95 -2.17 3.14 11.53
N ALA A 96 -0.90 2.91 11.91
CA ALA A 96 0.07 3.98 12.13
C ALA A 96 0.35 4.80 10.85
N THR A 97 0.40 4.15 9.68
CA THR A 97 0.57 4.82 8.40
C THR A 97 -0.69 5.59 8.02
N LEU A 98 -1.89 5.00 8.20
CA LEU A 98 -3.18 5.69 8.00
C LEU A 98 -3.26 6.96 8.86
N ALA A 99 -2.91 6.88 10.14
CA ALA A 99 -2.91 8.02 11.06
C ALA A 99 -1.99 9.15 10.59
N ARG A 100 -0.74 8.82 10.19
CA ARG A 100 0.20 9.80 9.65
C ARG A 100 -0.30 10.46 8.37
N LEU A 101 -0.82 9.68 7.43
CA LEU A 101 -1.39 10.19 6.18
C LEU A 101 -2.59 11.09 6.46
N ALA A 102 -3.50 10.68 7.37
CA ALA A 102 -4.67 11.48 7.76
C ALA A 102 -4.29 12.77 8.48
N ALA A 103 -3.20 12.78 9.24
CA ALA A 103 -2.66 13.98 9.88
C ALA A 103 -1.80 14.86 8.93
N GLY A 104 -1.49 14.38 7.73
CA GLY A 104 -0.62 15.09 6.78
C GLY A 104 0.87 15.04 7.15
N LEU A 105 1.27 14.12 8.03
CA LEU A 105 2.67 13.91 8.42
C LEU A 105 3.45 13.23 7.29
N SER A 106 4.71 13.63 7.11
CA SER A 106 5.60 13.12 6.06
C SER A 106 6.99 12.79 6.64
N ASP A 107 6.99 12.10 7.77
CA ASP A 107 8.14 11.79 8.61
C ASP A 107 8.69 10.37 8.41
N THR A 108 8.12 9.61 7.47
CA THR A 108 8.59 8.28 7.07
C THR A 108 8.77 8.20 5.56
N PRO A 109 9.57 7.25 5.03
CA PRO A 109 9.70 7.08 3.58
C PRO A 109 8.35 6.94 2.87
N VAL A 110 7.42 6.15 3.43
CA VAL A 110 6.09 5.93 2.83
C VAL A 110 5.24 7.20 2.83
N THR A 111 5.20 7.94 3.93
CA THR A 111 4.38 9.16 4.03
C THR A 111 4.98 10.32 3.23
N LEU A 112 6.31 10.39 3.12
CA LEU A 112 6.96 11.37 2.25
C LEU A 112 6.77 11.02 0.77
N ALA A 113 6.83 9.73 0.40
CA ALA A 113 6.50 9.28 -0.95
C ALA A 113 5.06 9.68 -1.33
N ALA A 114 4.10 9.48 -0.42
CA ALA A 114 2.71 9.91 -0.61
C ALA A 114 2.61 11.41 -0.85
N LYS A 115 3.22 12.24 0.03
CA LYS A 115 3.24 13.70 -0.13
C LYS A 115 3.88 14.13 -1.44
N SER A 116 5.00 13.50 -1.82
CA SER A 116 5.74 13.83 -3.05
C SER A 116 4.88 13.57 -4.29
N LEU A 117 4.16 12.44 -4.36
CA LEU A 117 3.31 12.07 -5.48
C LEU A 117 1.98 12.84 -5.50
N LEU A 118 1.33 13.03 -4.35
CA LEU A 118 0.11 13.84 -4.26
C LEU A 118 0.31 15.29 -4.73
N ARG A 119 1.49 15.87 -4.49
CA ARG A 119 1.84 17.23 -4.95
C ARG A 119 1.75 17.39 -6.46
N VAL A 120 1.94 16.31 -7.22
CA VAL A 120 1.86 16.29 -8.69
C VAL A 120 0.58 15.66 -9.21
N GLY A 121 -0.41 15.42 -8.33
CA GLY A 121 -1.72 14.87 -8.67
C GLY A 121 -1.75 13.36 -8.88
N SER A 122 -0.67 12.64 -8.52
CA SER A 122 -0.62 11.18 -8.62
C SER A 122 -1.42 10.53 -7.49
N PRO A 123 -2.19 9.46 -7.76
CA PRO A 123 -3.01 8.79 -6.76
C PRO A 123 -2.19 7.96 -5.77
N VAL A 124 -2.75 7.77 -4.59
CA VAL A 124 -2.27 6.88 -3.53
C VAL A 124 -3.30 5.80 -3.29
N VAL A 125 -2.92 4.55 -3.51
CA VAL A 125 -3.76 3.36 -3.33
C VAL A 125 -3.38 2.66 -2.03
N LEU A 126 -4.34 2.52 -1.12
CA LEU A 126 -4.14 2.01 0.24
C LEU A 126 -4.74 0.61 0.39
N ALA A 127 -3.89 -0.38 0.60
CA ALA A 127 -4.30 -1.74 0.99
C ALA A 127 -4.23 -1.86 2.52
N VAL A 128 -5.35 -1.61 3.17
CA VAL A 128 -5.45 -1.59 4.64
C VAL A 128 -5.13 -2.96 5.24
N SER A 129 -4.31 -2.97 6.29
CA SER A 129 -4.07 -4.15 7.13
C SER A 129 -3.79 -3.66 8.56
N THR A 130 -4.83 -3.66 9.39
CA THR A 130 -4.75 -3.11 10.75
C THR A 130 -5.69 -3.83 11.71
N ASN A 131 -5.25 -3.99 12.96
CA ASN A 131 -6.02 -4.67 14.00
C ASN A 131 -7.12 -3.79 14.63
N ASP A 132 -7.12 -2.49 14.35
CA ASP A 132 -8.00 -1.48 14.92
C ASP A 132 -8.79 -0.69 13.88
N GLY A 133 -9.05 -1.31 12.72
CA GLY A 133 -9.74 -0.66 11.60
C GLY A 133 -11.16 -0.19 11.94
N LEU A 134 -11.87 -0.89 12.82
CA LEU A 134 -13.16 -0.47 13.38
C LEU A 134 -13.02 0.26 14.73
N GLY A 135 -11.79 0.54 15.15
CA GLY A 135 -11.43 1.35 16.31
C GLY A 135 -10.78 2.67 15.90
N ALA A 136 -9.61 2.98 16.49
CA ALA A 136 -8.91 4.26 16.26
C ALA A 136 -8.52 4.53 14.81
N SER A 137 -8.20 3.50 14.04
CA SER A 137 -7.88 3.67 12.60
C SER A 137 -9.09 3.98 11.74
N GLY A 138 -10.33 3.70 12.20
CA GLY A 138 -11.56 3.96 11.44
C GLY A 138 -11.76 5.46 11.12
N GLU A 139 -11.49 6.34 12.07
CA GLU A 139 -11.55 7.79 11.85
C GLU A 139 -10.52 8.23 10.79
N ASN A 140 -9.31 7.71 10.84
CA ASN A 140 -8.27 8.03 9.87
C ASN A 140 -8.64 7.55 8.46
N MET A 141 -9.21 6.36 8.34
CA MET A 141 -9.74 5.85 7.07
C MET A 141 -10.84 6.74 6.52
N ALA A 142 -11.83 7.12 7.35
CA ALA A 142 -12.91 8.02 6.94
C ALA A 142 -12.39 9.38 6.46
N ARG A 143 -11.40 9.96 7.14
CA ARG A 143 -10.73 11.20 6.71
C ARG A 143 -10.03 11.04 5.37
N LEU A 144 -9.35 9.92 5.13
CA LEU A 144 -8.65 9.67 3.86
C LEU A 144 -9.62 9.39 2.71
N CYS A 145 -10.76 8.72 2.96
CA CYS A 145 -11.81 8.51 1.95
C CYS A 145 -12.38 9.83 1.39
N GLN A 146 -12.35 10.92 2.15
CA GLN A 146 -12.85 12.24 1.74
C GLN A 146 -11.79 13.07 0.99
N ARG A 147 -10.54 12.66 0.98
CA ARG A 147 -9.45 13.39 0.35
C ARG A 147 -9.29 12.99 -1.11
N LYS A 148 -9.04 13.97 -1.96
CA LYS A 148 -8.70 13.72 -3.37
C LYS A 148 -7.43 12.87 -3.49
N HIS A 149 -7.42 12.00 -4.48
CA HIS A 149 -6.29 11.16 -4.86
C HIS A 149 -5.92 10.05 -3.86
N TYR A 150 -6.74 9.78 -2.83
CA TYR A 150 -6.64 8.59 -2.01
C TYR A 150 -7.71 7.57 -2.42
N TYR A 151 -7.29 6.35 -2.68
CA TYR A 151 -8.16 5.25 -3.09
C TYR A 151 -7.85 4.02 -2.23
N PHE A 152 -8.88 3.25 -1.94
CA PHE A 152 -8.73 2.06 -1.11
C PHE A 152 -8.85 0.80 -1.98
N VAL A 153 -7.96 -0.16 -1.75
CA VAL A 153 -8.20 -1.53 -2.19
C VAL A 153 -9.42 -2.04 -1.40
N PRO A 154 -10.41 -2.67 -2.03
CA PRO A 154 -11.55 -3.21 -1.31
C PRO A 154 -11.15 -4.05 -0.12
N TYR A 155 -11.83 -3.87 1.02
CA TYR A 155 -11.46 -4.46 2.30
C TYR A 155 -12.67 -4.94 3.09
N GLY A 156 -12.43 -5.87 4.01
CA GLY A 156 -13.43 -6.38 4.94
C GLY A 156 -12.82 -6.70 6.30
N GLN A 157 -13.63 -7.28 7.20
CA GLN A 157 -13.10 -7.80 8.45
C GLN A 157 -12.20 -9.01 8.18
N ASP A 158 -11.04 -9.07 8.83
CA ASP A 158 -10.08 -10.17 8.74
C ASP A 158 -10.67 -11.44 9.38
N ASP A 159 -11.04 -11.36 10.65
CA ASP A 159 -11.72 -12.39 11.41
C ASP A 159 -12.72 -11.73 12.36
N PRO A 160 -14.03 -11.71 12.02
CA PRO A 160 -15.03 -10.99 12.81
C PRO A 160 -15.21 -11.52 14.24
N PHE A 161 -14.89 -12.79 14.48
CA PHE A 161 -15.08 -13.43 15.77
C PHE A 161 -13.83 -13.36 16.64
N ALA A 162 -12.66 -13.68 16.09
CA ALA A 162 -11.42 -13.65 16.87
C ALA A 162 -10.76 -12.25 16.90
N LYS A 163 -11.02 -11.41 15.87
CA LYS A 163 -10.42 -10.08 15.72
C LYS A 163 -11.48 -9.06 15.26
N PRO A 164 -12.49 -8.75 16.08
CA PRO A 164 -13.68 -8.03 15.64
C PRO A 164 -13.41 -6.61 15.12
N GLN A 165 -12.29 -6.00 15.46
CA GLN A 165 -11.91 -4.66 14.97
C GLN A 165 -10.93 -4.68 13.82
N SER A 166 -10.41 -5.85 13.42
CA SER A 166 -9.39 -5.98 12.39
C SER A 166 -9.97 -5.84 10.98
N LEU A 167 -9.37 -5.00 10.16
CA LEU A 167 -9.68 -4.84 8.73
C LEU A 167 -8.48 -5.24 7.87
N LYS A 168 -8.77 -5.95 6.79
CA LYS A 168 -7.78 -6.39 5.81
C LYS A 168 -8.29 -6.16 4.38
N ALA A 169 -7.44 -5.59 3.53
CA ALA A 169 -7.71 -5.46 2.10
C ALA A 169 -7.57 -6.81 1.40
N ASP A 170 -8.39 -7.03 0.40
CA ASP A 170 -8.23 -8.14 -0.53
C ASP A 170 -7.18 -7.79 -1.59
N LEU A 171 -5.96 -8.28 -1.40
CA LEU A 171 -4.84 -7.99 -2.29
C LEU A 171 -4.98 -8.58 -3.69
N ALA A 172 -5.89 -9.53 -3.91
CA ALA A 172 -6.22 -10.01 -5.25
C ALA A 172 -6.87 -8.89 -6.11
N LEU A 173 -7.52 -7.93 -5.45
CA LEU A 173 -8.15 -6.78 -6.11
C LEU A 173 -7.19 -5.59 -6.29
N LEU A 174 -5.94 -5.67 -5.81
CA LEU A 174 -4.98 -4.58 -5.89
C LEU A 174 -4.72 -4.11 -7.34
N PRO A 175 -4.49 -4.99 -8.34
CA PRO A 175 -4.29 -4.53 -9.71
C PRO A 175 -5.49 -3.73 -10.26
N ALA A 176 -6.71 -4.21 -10.02
CA ALA A 176 -7.92 -3.50 -10.44
C ALA A 176 -8.09 -2.16 -9.71
N ALA A 177 -7.73 -2.10 -8.42
CA ALA A 177 -7.76 -0.86 -7.65
C ALA A 177 -6.75 0.17 -8.17
N VAL A 178 -5.56 -0.27 -8.58
CA VAL A 178 -4.56 0.60 -9.22
C VAL A 178 -5.08 1.15 -10.55
N ASP A 179 -5.63 0.28 -11.41
CA ASP A 179 -6.17 0.71 -12.71
C ASP A 179 -7.35 1.70 -12.53
N ALA A 180 -8.23 1.49 -11.54
CA ALA A 180 -9.31 2.43 -11.21
C ALA A 180 -8.77 3.77 -10.68
N ALA A 181 -7.82 3.74 -9.75
CA ALA A 181 -7.22 4.93 -9.16
C ALA A 181 -6.51 5.82 -10.20
N LEU A 182 -5.87 5.23 -11.20
CA LEU A 182 -5.24 5.95 -12.32
C LEU A 182 -6.27 6.68 -13.21
N ARG A 183 -7.54 6.22 -13.21
CA ARG A 183 -8.66 6.93 -13.86
C ARG A 183 -9.35 7.94 -12.93
N GLY A 184 -8.90 8.06 -11.67
CA GLY A 184 -9.53 8.90 -10.67
C GLY A 184 -10.78 8.27 -10.01
N GLU A 185 -10.93 6.97 -10.06
CA GLU A 185 -12.10 6.21 -9.61
C GLU A 185 -11.77 5.34 -8.39
N GLN A 186 -12.72 5.23 -7.44
CA GLN A 186 -12.66 4.24 -6.36
C GLN A 186 -13.25 2.92 -6.86
N LEU A 187 -12.46 1.84 -6.83
CA LEU A 187 -12.95 0.50 -7.16
C LEU A 187 -14.09 0.11 -6.21
N GLN A 188 -15.21 -0.34 -6.76
CA GLN A 188 -16.39 -0.74 -6.01
C GLN A 188 -16.67 -2.26 -6.14
N PRO A 189 -17.30 -2.88 -5.12
CA PRO A 189 -17.63 -2.30 -3.80
C PRO A 189 -16.36 -2.14 -2.95
N VAL A 190 -16.22 -1.00 -2.25
CA VAL A 190 -15.05 -0.77 -1.38
C VAL A 190 -15.13 -1.59 -0.09
N LEU A 191 -16.34 -1.85 0.42
CA LEU A 191 -16.57 -2.71 1.57
C LEU A 191 -16.98 -4.10 1.11
N LEU A 192 -16.17 -5.09 1.49
CA LEU A 192 -16.45 -6.49 1.19
C LEU A 192 -17.27 -7.11 2.33
N GLY A 193 -18.45 -7.59 1.97
CA GLY A 193 -19.29 -8.37 2.89
C GLY A 193 -18.70 -9.76 3.10
N GLN A 194 -18.74 -10.26 4.33
CA GLN A 194 -18.50 -11.68 4.59
C GLN A 194 -19.74 -12.47 4.19
N ARG A 195 -19.57 -13.55 3.42
CA ARG A 195 -20.63 -14.56 3.29
C ARG A 195 -20.78 -15.23 4.65
N MET A 196 -21.83 -14.85 5.42
CA MET A 196 -22.19 -15.63 6.59
C MET A 196 -22.47 -17.06 6.12
N LYS A 197 -21.66 -18.02 6.56
CA LYS A 197 -22.04 -19.42 6.48
C LYS A 197 -23.17 -19.59 7.52
N MET A 198 -24.41 -19.63 7.04
CA MET A 198 -25.54 -20.12 7.83
C MET A 198 -25.37 -21.59 8.10
#